data_fbda7312d264dfd6bbc35d4d0cd03a19
#
_entry.id   fbda7312d264dfd6bbc35d4d0cd03a19
#
_cell.length_a   1.000
_cell.length_b   1.000
_cell.length_c   1.000
_cell.angle_alpha   90.00
_cell.angle_beta   90.00
_cell.angle_gamma   90.00
#
_symmetry.space_group_name_H-M   'P 1'
#
loop_
_entity.id
_entity.type
_entity.pdbx_description
1 polymer ?
#
loop_
_entity_poly.entity_id
_entity_poly.type
_entity_poly.pdbx_seq_one_letter_code
_entity_poly.pdbx_strand_id
1 'polypeptide(L)'
;MSIIPLICYIFDMIKNKINLSVLTILACFLIIISFFSFSVTRAATLNKTISGYIFLQVEEHGEAWYIYPANQNRYYLGRPADAFEVMKKLSLGTKHDFIVNTEIFPDRLSGLILLDTESHGEAYYIYPLDHKKYYLGRPIDAWQIMRELGRGITNADLLKISTANINDNVIQTNNNTAILLNVPFTSQAPYGNWNDQRLQDGCEEASALMAIKWTQSIKSIGQQEANETILAASDYLLKKYGEYRDITAADAVNWIYKDYFNYQKVSLKQGVSREDIIAELKKANIVVAPMNGQVLGNPYFTPPGPEHHVLVIRGYDSVKDEFITNDPGTKHGELYRYDSTLLFNAIRNYPTGYQESFNTIKKDIIIIWK
;
A
#
# COMPACT_ATOMS: atom_id res chain seq x y z
N MET A 1 42.93 30.39 2.57
CA MET A 1 42.37 31.32 3.56
C MET A 1 41.80 30.46 4.70
N SER A 2 42.38 30.63 5.89
CA SER A 2 42.19 29.73 7.05
C SER A 2 40.87 30.07 7.76
N ILE A 3 40.10 29.01 8.09
CA ILE A 3 38.78 29.06 8.78
C ILE A 3 38.95 29.42 10.31
N ILE A 4 40.14 29.42 10.81
CA ILE A 4 40.47 29.62 12.23
C ILE A 4 40.04 31.00 12.79
N PRO A 5 40.11 32.14 12.05
CA PRO A 5 39.69 33.44 12.61
C PRO A 5 38.18 33.56 12.83
N LEU A 6 37.36 32.84 12.06
CA LEU A 6 35.90 32.91 12.20
C LEU A 6 35.38 32.16 13.43
N ILE A 7 36.03 31.10 13.80
CA ILE A 7 35.69 30.26 14.99
C ILE A 7 36.02 31.03 16.27
N CYS A 8 37.14 31.72 16.32
CA CYS A 8 37.52 32.56 17.48
C CYS A 8 36.55 33.77 17.67
N TYR A 9 36.09 34.37 16.58
CA TYR A 9 35.14 35.50 16.66
C TYR A 9 33.75 35.05 17.14
N ILE A 10 33.30 33.87 16.76
CA ILE A 10 32.03 33.29 17.23
C ILE A 10 32.13 32.89 18.71
N PHE A 11 33.28 32.39 19.18
CA PHE A 11 33.49 32.06 20.59
C PHE A 11 33.52 33.32 21.51
N ASP A 12 34.07 34.43 21.08
CA ASP A 12 34.08 35.67 21.84
C ASP A 12 32.72 36.37 21.87
N MET A 13 31.92 36.26 20.83
CA MET A 13 30.54 36.75 20.80
C MET A 13 29.59 35.99 21.74
N ILE A 14 29.83 34.72 21.92
CA ILE A 14 29.04 33.85 22.81
C ILE A 14 29.37 34.08 24.29
N LYS A 15 30.61 34.44 24.61
CA LYS A 15 31.06 34.70 25.98
C LYS A 15 30.44 35.92 26.67
N ASN A 16 29.94 36.86 25.91
CA ASN A 16 29.53 38.17 26.48
C ASN A 16 28.00 38.37 26.62
N LYS A 17 27.13 37.39 26.25
CA LYS A 17 25.67 37.62 26.33
C LYS A 17 24.80 36.42 26.74
N ILE A 18 25.38 35.29 27.10
CA ILE A 18 24.58 34.15 27.54
C ILE A 18 24.82 33.87 29.02
N ASN A 19 23.77 34.02 29.82
CA ASN A 19 23.79 33.68 31.24
C ASN A 19 24.07 32.19 31.42
N LEU A 20 24.98 31.80 32.31
CA LEU A 20 25.43 30.43 32.56
C LEU A 20 24.25 29.44 32.79
N SER A 21 23.13 29.93 33.31
CA SER A 21 21.89 29.19 33.50
C SER A 21 21.19 28.78 32.18
N VAL A 22 21.32 29.60 31.12
CA VAL A 22 20.75 29.27 29.79
C VAL A 22 21.57 28.21 29.10
N LEU A 23 22.87 28.22 29.26
CA LEU A 23 23.79 27.21 28.69
C LEU A 23 23.55 25.83 29.32
N THR A 24 23.34 25.77 30.64
CA THR A 24 23.03 24.52 31.36
C THR A 24 21.65 23.97 30.97
N ILE A 25 20.65 24.81 30.77
CA ILE A 25 19.32 24.39 30.32
C ILE A 25 19.39 23.83 28.88
N LEU A 26 20.15 24.48 27.97
CA LEU A 26 20.30 23.98 26.59
C LEU A 26 21.07 22.64 26.54
N ALA A 27 22.11 22.48 27.37
CA ALA A 27 22.89 21.26 27.47
C ALA A 27 22.03 20.10 28.04
N CYS A 28 21.21 20.36 29.06
CA CYS A 28 20.27 19.37 29.59
C CYS A 28 19.18 18.98 28.56
N PHE A 29 18.70 19.94 27.77
CA PHE A 29 17.72 19.66 26.72
C PHE A 29 18.30 18.80 25.57
N LEU A 30 19.53 19.06 25.16
CA LEU A 30 20.25 18.25 24.16
C LEU A 30 20.55 16.83 24.65
N ILE A 31 20.87 16.65 25.94
CA ILE A 31 21.09 15.35 26.54
C ILE A 31 19.76 14.56 26.62
N ILE A 32 18.65 15.20 26.97
CA ILE A 32 17.33 14.55 27.02
C ILE A 32 16.89 14.12 25.62
N ILE A 33 17.09 14.93 24.58
CA ILE A 33 16.76 14.60 23.19
C ILE A 33 17.61 13.41 22.70
N SER A 34 18.90 13.32 23.07
CA SER A 34 19.76 12.20 22.67
C SER A 34 19.36 10.87 23.33
N PHE A 35 18.88 10.89 24.56
CA PHE A 35 18.36 9.69 25.22
C PHE A 35 17.03 9.20 24.64
N PHE A 36 16.15 10.11 24.21
CA PHE A 36 14.87 9.73 23.58
C PHE A 36 15.05 9.12 22.19
N SER A 37 16.01 9.60 21.40
CA SER A 37 16.28 9.08 20.06
C SER A 37 16.91 7.68 20.06
N PHE A 38 17.66 7.29 21.10
CA PHE A 38 18.34 6.00 21.18
C PHE A 38 17.39 4.84 21.54
N SER A 39 16.30 5.13 22.26
CA SER A 39 15.34 4.09 22.67
C SER A 39 14.42 3.63 21.55
N VAL A 40 14.01 4.52 20.67
CA VAL A 40 13.07 4.21 19.56
C VAL A 40 13.76 3.37 18.47
N THR A 41 15.01 3.67 18.14
CA THR A 41 15.77 2.95 17.09
C THR A 41 16.07 1.51 17.50
N ARG A 42 16.32 1.26 18.79
CA ARG A 42 16.67 -0.08 19.30
C ARG A 42 15.45 -1.03 19.34
N ALA A 43 14.27 -0.50 19.66
CA ALA A 43 13.03 -1.29 19.67
C ALA A 43 12.60 -1.69 18.24
N ALA A 44 12.68 -0.76 17.28
CA ALA A 44 12.34 -1.04 15.88
C ALA A 44 13.29 -2.06 15.24
N THR A 45 14.58 -2.07 15.62
CA THR A 45 15.57 -3.03 15.11
C THR A 45 15.35 -4.43 15.69
N LEU A 46 15.01 -4.52 16.98
CA LEU A 46 14.73 -5.81 17.64
C LEU A 46 13.52 -6.50 16.99
N ASN A 47 12.42 -5.77 16.81
CA ASN A 47 11.19 -6.33 16.28
C ASN A 47 11.36 -6.88 14.85
N LYS A 48 12.17 -6.24 14.01
CA LYS A 48 12.44 -6.72 12.64
C LYS A 48 13.26 -8.01 12.64
N THR A 49 14.17 -8.18 13.60
CA THR A 49 15.06 -9.36 13.68
C THR A 49 14.33 -10.60 14.21
N ILE A 50 13.24 -10.42 14.96
CA ILE A 50 12.48 -11.50 15.59
C ILE A 50 11.17 -11.82 14.86
N SER A 51 10.82 -11.02 13.85
CA SER A 51 9.59 -11.16 13.07
C SER A 51 9.51 -12.53 12.37
N GLY A 52 8.36 -13.17 12.46
CA GLY A 52 8.11 -14.48 11.85
C GLY A 52 8.58 -15.68 12.63
N TYR A 53 9.33 -15.49 13.72
CA TYR A 53 9.80 -16.60 14.55
C TYR A 53 8.77 -17.06 15.57
N ILE A 54 8.90 -18.32 15.97
CA ILE A 54 8.26 -18.89 17.14
C ILE A 54 9.26 -18.86 18.29
N PHE A 55 8.84 -18.33 19.45
CA PHE A 55 9.64 -18.27 20.66
C PHE A 55 9.06 -19.16 21.75
N LEU A 56 9.96 -19.78 22.53
CA LEU A 56 9.63 -20.54 23.72
C LEU A 56 10.08 -19.74 24.95
N GLN A 57 9.18 -19.49 25.88
CA GLN A 57 9.43 -18.76 27.10
C GLN A 57 10.22 -19.63 28.07
N VAL A 58 11.54 -19.44 28.16
CA VAL A 58 12.46 -20.38 28.83
C VAL A 58 12.50 -20.25 30.33
N GLU A 59 11.95 -19.16 30.90
CA GLU A 59 11.92 -18.89 32.35
C GLU A 59 10.61 -19.32 33.03
N GLU A 60 9.69 -19.91 32.25
CA GLU A 60 8.39 -20.41 32.69
C GLU A 60 8.23 -21.89 32.27
N HIS A 61 7.05 -22.27 31.79
CA HIS A 61 6.73 -23.67 31.43
C HIS A 61 7.00 -23.98 29.96
N GLY A 62 7.70 -23.09 29.22
CA GLY A 62 8.00 -23.25 27.81
C GLY A 62 6.83 -22.88 26.89
N GLU A 63 6.06 -21.89 27.30
CA GLU A 63 4.95 -21.36 26.51
C GLU A 63 5.45 -20.87 25.16
N ALA A 64 4.72 -21.26 24.10
CA ALA A 64 5.07 -20.89 22.73
C ALA A 64 4.37 -19.60 22.31
N TRP A 65 5.12 -18.74 21.64
CA TRP A 65 4.69 -17.45 21.14
C TRP A 65 5.11 -17.27 19.68
N TYR A 66 4.18 -16.95 18.81
CA TYR A 66 4.45 -16.62 17.42
C TYR A 66 4.50 -15.10 17.22
N ILE A 67 5.57 -14.60 16.60
CA ILE A 67 5.70 -13.18 16.27
C ILE A 67 5.23 -13.00 14.84
N TYR A 68 4.00 -12.52 14.68
CA TYR A 68 3.41 -12.39 13.36
C TYR A 68 4.10 -11.31 12.53
N PRO A 69 4.60 -11.62 11.30
CA PRO A 69 5.37 -10.69 10.49
C PRO A 69 4.67 -9.39 10.18
N ALA A 70 3.35 -9.44 9.99
CA ALA A 70 2.59 -8.31 9.54
C ALA A 70 2.46 -7.17 10.57
N ASN A 71 2.35 -7.49 11.86
CA ASN A 71 2.16 -6.49 12.92
C ASN A 71 3.21 -6.55 14.02
N GLN A 72 4.14 -7.52 13.94
CA GLN A 72 5.21 -7.73 14.91
C GLN A 72 4.73 -7.95 16.35
N ASN A 73 3.48 -8.30 16.53
CA ASN A 73 2.90 -8.67 17.82
C ASN A 73 3.10 -10.16 18.09
N ARG A 74 3.16 -10.51 19.39
CA ARG A 74 3.21 -11.90 19.83
C ARG A 74 1.80 -12.47 20.01
N TYR A 75 1.62 -13.70 19.54
CA TYR A 75 0.39 -14.48 19.66
C TYR A 75 0.66 -15.75 20.42
N TYR A 76 -0.17 -16.07 21.40
CA TYR A 76 -0.03 -17.24 22.24
C TYR A 76 -0.35 -18.52 21.46
N LEU A 77 0.55 -19.50 21.51
CA LEU A 77 0.40 -20.82 20.89
C LEU A 77 0.36 -21.96 21.92
N GLY A 78 0.35 -21.65 23.19
CA GLY A 78 0.57 -22.62 24.27
C GLY A 78 -0.55 -23.65 24.46
N ARG A 79 -1.73 -23.42 23.91
CA ARG A 79 -2.83 -24.41 23.89
C ARG A 79 -3.23 -24.75 22.46
N PRO A 80 -3.60 -26.01 22.16
CA PRO A 80 -3.99 -26.42 20.80
C PRO A 80 -5.08 -25.54 20.18
N ALA A 81 -6.07 -25.12 20.98
CA ALA A 81 -7.14 -24.26 20.51
C ALA A 81 -6.64 -22.85 20.11
N ASP A 82 -5.72 -22.27 20.89
CA ASP A 82 -5.13 -20.96 20.60
C ASP A 82 -4.27 -21.04 19.33
N ALA A 83 -3.42 -22.06 19.21
CA ALA A 83 -2.61 -22.30 18.02
C ALA A 83 -3.46 -22.49 16.77
N PHE A 84 -4.57 -23.23 16.86
CA PHE A 84 -5.51 -23.43 15.76
C PHE A 84 -6.17 -22.11 15.33
N GLU A 85 -6.61 -21.27 16.27
CA GLU A 85 -7.19 -19.96 15.95
C GLU A 85 -6.16 -19.01 15.31
N VAL A 86 -4.89 -19.05 15.78
CA VAL A 86 -3.80 -18.31 15.16
C VAL A 86 -3.58 -18.78 13.72
N MET A 87 -3.48 -20.09 13.49
CA MET A 87 -3.33 -20.66 12.16
C MET A 87 -4.50 -20.28 11.25
N LYS A 88 -5.73 -20.40 11.73
CA LYS A 88 -6.93 -20.08 10.94
C LYS A 88 -7.04 -18.60 10.56
N LYS A 89 -6.69 -17.68 11.47
CA LYS A 89 -6.92 -16.24 11.28
C LYS A 89 -5.73 -15.50 10.70
N LEU A 90 -4.49 -15.97 10.91
CA LEU A 90 -3.28 -15.29 10.48
C LEU A 90 -2.60 -15.98 9.29
N SER A 91 -3.10 -17.14 8.84
CA SER A 91 -2.54 -17.81 7.67
C SER A 91 -2.92 -17.12 6.38
N LEU A 92 -2.04 -17.25 5.40
CA LEU A 92 -2.25 -16.83 4.03
C LEU A 92 -2.76 -18.01 3.21
N GLY A 93 -3.99 -17.88 2.66
CA GLY A 93 -4.52 -18.87 1.70
C GLY A 93 -3.69 -18.89 0.42
N THR A 94 -3.33 -20.09 -0.05
CA THR A 94 -2.54 -20.26 -1.27
C THR A 94 -2.96 -21.54 -2.02
N LYS A 95 -2.56 -21.64 -3.29
CA LYS A 95 -2.86 -22.77 -4.15
C LYS A 95 -2.03 -23.99 -3.78
N HIS A 96 -2.62 -25.18 -3.94
CA HIS A 96 -1.97 -26.47 -3.71
C HIS A 96 -0.67 -26.60 -4.52
N ASP A 97 -0.73 -26.36 -5.81
CA ASP A 97 0.43 -26.47 -6.70
C ASP A 97 1.60 -25.59 -6.30
N PHE A 98 1.33 -24.39 -5.79
CA PHE A 98 2.40 -23.51 -5.31
C PHE A 98 3.08 -24.08 -4.07
N ILE A 99 2.30 -24.65 -3.13
CA ILE A 99 2.88 -25.27 -1.93
C ILE A 99 3.71 -26.49 -2.32
N VAL A 100 3.18 -27.37 -3.16
CA VAL A 100 3.82 -28.66 -3.48
C VAL A 100 5.12 -28.45 -4.27
N ASN A 101 5.08 -27.59 -5.29
CA ASN A 101 6.17 -27.41 -6.24
C ASN A 101 7.24 -26.40 -5.78
N THR A 102 7.04 -25.73 -4.62
CA THR A 102 8.03 -24.80 -4.09
C THR A 102 8.84 -25.45 -2.97
N GLU A 103 10.15 -25.53 -3.16
CA GLU A 103 11.09 -26.03 -2.15
C GLU A 103 11.59 -24.88 -1.24
N ILE A 104 12.00 -23.77 -1.83
CA ILE A 104 12.46 -22.55 -1.14
C ILE A 104 11.48 -21.43 -1.45
N PHE A 105 10.84 -20.91 -0.44
CA PHE A 105 9.82 -19.87 -0.58
C PHE A 105 10.44 -18.47 -0.64
N PRO A 106 9.83 -17.52 -1.38
CA PRO A 106 10.31 -16.14 -1.43
C PRO A 106 10.37 -15.47 -0.05
N ASP A 107 11.32 -14.55 0.14
CA ASP A 107 11.52 -13.78 1.39
C ASP A 107 10.24 -13.15 1.94
N ARG A 108 9.35 -12.70 1.07
CA ARG A 108 8.04 -12.10 1.44
C ARG A 108 7.11 -13.04 2.20
N LEU A 109 7.34 -14.35 2.08
CA LEU A 109 6.57 -15.38 2.79
C LEU A 109 7.29 -15.88 4.05
N SER A 110 8.49 -15.38 4.30
CA SER A 110 9.30 -15.74 5.46
C SER A 110 8.54 -15.48 6.76
N GLY A 111 8.46 -16.51 7.58
CA GLY A 111 7.76 -16.46 8.86
C GLY A 111 6.23 -16.51 8.79
N LEU A 112 5.62 -16.56 7.61
CA LEU A 112 4.17 -16.72 7.47
C LEU A 112 3.73 -18.17 7.62
N ILE A 113 2.46 -18.34 7.93
CA ILE A 113 1.76 -19.62 7.85
C ILE A 113 0.92 -19.63 6.58
N LEU A 114 1.15 -20.59 5.70
CA LEU A 114 0.38 -20.79 4.47
C LEU A 114 -0.73 -21.82 4.73
N LEU A 115 -1.92 -21.55 4.20
CA LEU A 115 -3.06 -22.48 4.23
C LEU A 115 -3.35 -22.97 2.81
N ASP A 116 -3.33 -24.28 2.61
CA ASP A 116 -3.75 -24.88 1.34
C ASP A 116 -5.26 -24.77 1.18
N THR A 117 -5.70 -23.93 0.24
CA THR A 117 -7.13 -23.66 0.02
C THR A 117 -7.77 -24.56 -1.03
N GLU A 118 -6.99 -25.38 -1.72
CA GLU A 118 -7.44 -26.27 -2.80
C GLU A 118 -7.39 -27.74 -2.39
N SER A 119 -6.90 -28.05 -1.18
CA SER A 119 -6.88 -29.40 -0.60
C SER A 119 -7.76 -29.45 0.68
N HIS A 120 -7.27 -30.03 1.77
CA HIS A 120 -8.05 -30.21 3.00
C HIS A 120 -7.83 -29.10 4.05
N GLY A 121 -7.19 -27.99 3.66
CA GLY A 121 -6.87 -26.87 4.56
C GLY A 121 -5.61 -27.12 5.39
N GLU A 122 -4.62 -27.82 4.85
CA GLU A 122 -3.34 -28.05 5.49
C GLU A 122 -2.59 -26.74 5.69
N ALA A 123 -1.99 -26.59 6.90
CA ALA A 123 -1.21 -25.43 7.26
C ALA A 123 0.29 -25.72 7.22
N TYR A 124 1.07 -24.79 6.71
CA TYR A 124 2.52 -24.87 6.58
C TYR A 124 3.19 -23.60 7.08
N TYR A 125 4.11 -23.72 8.00
CA TYR A 125 4.95 -22.62 8.47
C TYR A 125 6.18 -22.45 7.58
N ILE A 126 6.45 -21.24 7.13
CA ILE A 126 7.63 -20.92 6.34
C ILE A 126 8.72 -20.40 7.29
N TYR A 127 9.72 -21.22 7.56
CA TYR A 127 10.74 -20.89 8.54
C TYR A 127 11.67 -19.77 8.06
N PRO A 128 11.92 -18.72 8.85
CA PRO A 128 12.67 -17.55 8.40
C PRO A 128 14.13 -17.77 8.06
N LEU A 129 14.77 -18.85 8.54
CA LEU A 129 16.20 -19.08 8.30
C LEU A 129 16.49 -19.83 6.99
N ASP A 130 15.62 -20.75 6.62
CA ASP A 130 15.86 -21.62 5.46
C ASP A 130 14.81 -21.47 4.36
N HIS A 131 13.76 -20.70 4.62
CA HIS A 131 12.62 -20.44 3.73
C HIS A 131 11.90 -21.71 3.26
N LYS A 132 12.03 -22.81 4.02
CA LYS A 132 11.33 -24.06 3.74
C LYS A 132 9.98 -24.11 4.46
N LYS A 133 9.08 -24.94 3.94
CA LYS A 133 7.78 -25.20 4.54
C LYS A 133 7.87 -26.32 5.57
N TYR A 134 7.18 -26.15 6.69
CA TYR A 134 7.06 -27.12 7.76
C TYR A 134 5.57 -27.36 8.07
N TYR A 135 5.16 -28.63 8.02
CA TYR A 135 3.77 -29.01 8.14
C TYR A 135 3.23 -28.83 9.56
N LEU A 136 2.10 -28.13 9.70
CA LEU A 136 1.43 -27.86 10.96
C LEU A 136 0.06 -28.57 11.11
N GLY A 137 -0.24 -29.53 10.24
CA GLY A 137 -1.61 -30.03 10.06
C GLY A 137 -2.20 -30.81 11.24
N ARG A 138 -1.38 -31.45 12.07
CA ARG A 138 -1.84 -32.11 13.29
C ARG A 138 -1.24 -31.46 14.53
N PRO A 139 -1.95 -31.44 15.65
CA PRO A 139 -1.44 -30.81 16.89
C PRO A 139 -0.07 -31.33 17.32
N ILE A 140 0.21 -32.62 17.12
CA ILE A 140 1.50 -33.21 17.45
C ILE A 140 2.63 -32.74 16.52
N ASP A 141 2.34 -32.57 15.22
CA ASP A 141 3.30 -32.08 14.24
C ASP A 141 3.63 -30.61 14.54
N ALA A 142 2.60 -29.79 14.76
CA ALA A 142 2.78 -28.39 15.15
C ALA A 142 3.59 -28.22 16.45
N TRP A 143 3.34 -29.08 17.45
CA TRP A 143 4.09 -29.09 18.69
C TRP A 143 5.57 -29.45 18.47
N GLN A 144 5.83 -30.45 17.64
CA GLN A 144 7.20 -30.86 17.31
C GLN A 144 7.95 -29.73 16.60
N ILE A 145 7.34 -29.10 15.59
CA ILE A 145 7.92 -27.95 14.88
C ILE A 145 8.20 -26.76 15.81
N MET A 146 7.27 -26.46 16.73
CA MET A 146 7.49 -25.41 17.72
C MET A 146 8.70 -25.70 18.62
N ARG A 147 8.94 -26.95 18.99
CA ARG A 147 10.11 -27.34 19.80
C ARG A 147 11.41 -27.37 19.02
N GLU A 148 11.40 -27.80 17.77
CA GLU A 148 12.60 -27.93 16.93
C GLU A 148 13.06 -26.59 16.35
N LEU A 149 12.14 -25.73 15.95
CA LEU A 149 12.42 -24.45 15.29
C LEU A 149 12.25 -23.26 16.23
N GLY A 150 11.62 -23.46 17.39
CA GLY A 150 11.40 -22.41 18.37
C GLY A 150 12.71 -21.92 19.00
N ARG A 151 12.80 -20.62 19.21
CA ARG A 151 13.92 -19.96 19.86
C ARG A 151 13.59 -19.64 21.31
N GLY A 152 14.54 -19.79 22.21
CA GLY A 152 14.36 -19.35 23.60
C GLY A 152 14.25 -17.85 23.71
N ILE A 153 13.33 -17.36 24.57
CA ILE A 153 13.20 -15.93 24.91
C ILE A 153 13.01 -15.80 26.43
N THR A 154 13.62 -14.75 27.01
CA THR A 154 13.44 -14.41 28.43
C THR A 154 12.10 -13.68 28.63
N ASN A 155 11.57 -13.71 29.84
CA ASN A 155 10.39 -12.94 30.22
C ASN A 155 10.58 -11.45 29.96
N ALA A 156 11.76 -10.93 30.30
CA ALA A 156 12.10 -9.52 30.12
C ALA A 156 12.09 -9.09 28.63
N ASP A 157 12.56 -9.94 27.73
CA ASP A 157 12.57 -9.65 26.29
C ASP A 157 11.17 -9.88 25.67
N LEU A 158 10.47 -10.91 26.12
CA LEU A 158 9.11 -11.18 25.68
C LEU A 158 8.14 -10.04 26.03
N LEU A 159 8.30 -9.39 27.19
CA LEU A 159 7.50 -8.24 27.61
C LEU A 159 7.71 -6.99 26.75
N LYS A 160 8.82 -6.89 26.02
CA LYS A 160 9.06 -5.79 25.05
C LYS A 160 8.27 -5.95 23.76
N ILE A 161 7.67 -7.13 23.53
CA ILE A 161 6.87 -7.42 22.34
C ILE A 161 5.41 -7.29 22.73
N SER A 162 4.65 -6.44 22.03
CA SER A 162 3.24 -6.24 22.28
C SER A 162 2.47 -7.55 22.14
N THR A 163 1.63 -7.87 23.13
CA THR A 163 0.72 -9.03 23.04
C THR A 163 -0.51 -8.64 22.24
N ALA A 164 -0.90 -9.51 21.33
CA ALA A 164 -2.17 -9.37 20.62
C ALA A 164 -3.10 -10.53 20.99
N ASN A 165 -4.35 -10.21 21.25
CA ASN A 165 -5.40 -11.21 21.35
C ASN A 165 -5.93 -11.50 19.96
N ILE A 166 -6.01 -12.76 19.58
CA ILE A 166 -6.49 -13.18 18.25
C ILE A 166 -7.93 -12.69 17.98
N ASN A 167 -8.71 -12.43 19.01
CA ASN A 167 -10.07 -11.90 18.89
C ASN A 167 -10.11 -10.36 18.81
N ASP A 168 -9.12 -9.67 19.37
CA ASP A 168 -9.06 -8.19 19.36
C ASP A 168 -8.46 -7.67 18.03
N ASN A 169 -7.68 -8.48 17.34
CA ASN A 169 -6.94 -8.10 16.14
C ASN A 169 -7.73 -8.19 14.82
N VAL A 170 -8.94 -8.69 14.84
CA VAL A 170 -9.79 -8.66 13.64
C VAL A 170 -10.28 -7.24 13.34
N ILE A 171 -10.11 -6.29 14.26
CA ILE A 171 -10.64 -4.92 14.12
C ILE A 171 -9.57 -3.82 14.06
N GLN A 172 -8.31 -4.00 14.53
CA GLN A 172 -7.45 -2.81 14.74
C GLN A 172 -5.97 -2.86 14.35
N THR A 173 -5.36 -3.92 13.83
CA THR A 173 -3.95 -3.85 13.41
C THR A 173 -3.65 -4.59 12.12
N ASN A 174 -4.34 -4.21 11.08
CA ASN A 174 -4.05 -4.63 9.72
C ASN A 174 -3.11 -3.63 9.02
N ASN A 175 -1.85 -3.58 9.43
CA ASN A 175 -0.84 -2.93 8.60
C ASN A 175 -0.39 -3.78 7.39
N ASN A 176 -1.00 -4.97 7.21
CA ASN A 176 -0.83 -5.82 6.02
C ASN A 176 -2.15 -6.38 5.49
N THR A 177 -3.27 -5.75 5.77
CA THR A 177 -4.51 -5.98 5.04
C THR A 177 -4.54 -5.09 3.81
N ALA A 178 -5.24 -5.55 2.79
CA ALA A 178 -5.51 -4.75 1.63
C ALA A 178 -6.01 -3.36 2.06
N ILE A 179 -5.27 -2.33 1.72
CA ILE A 179 -5.79 -0.97 1.82
C ILE A 179 -6.90 -0.92 0.79
N LEU A 180 -8.11 -0.59 1.20
CA LEU A 180 -9.24 -0.48 0.30
C LEU A 180 -10.07 0.74 0.65
N LEU A 181 -10.01 1.75 -0.21
CA LEU A 181 -10.80 2.96 -0.08
C LEU A 181 -12.14 2.77 -0.82
N ASN A 182 -13.21 3.20 -0.19
CA ASN A 182 -14.55 3.01 -0.74
C ASN A 182 -14.87 4.06 -1.82
N VAL A 183 -14.29 3.89 -3.01
CA VAL A 183 -14.49 4.74 -4.19
C VAL A 183 -15.64 4.17 -5.01
N PRO A 184 -16.69 4.96 -5.33
CA PRO A 184 -17.77 4.48 -6.20
C PRO A 184 -17.23 4.24 -7.62
N PHE A 185 -17.90 3.36 -8.36
CA PHE A 185 -17.49 2.98 -9.71
C PHE A 185 -18.45 3.50 -10.77
N THR A 186 -17.89 3.88 -11.91
CA THR A 186 -18.60 3.98 -13.20
C THR A 186 -17.65 3.58 -14.34
N SER A 187 -18.22 2.95 -15.39
CA SER A 187 -17.55 2.88 -16.69
C SER A 187 -17.57 4.24 -17.37
N GLN A 188 -16.60 4.54 -18.24
CA GLN A 188 -16.61 5.75 -19.07
C GLN A 188 -17.74 5.76 -20.09
N ALA A 189 -18.23 4.58 -20.48
CA ALA A 189 -19.46 4.42 -21.29
C ALA A 189 -20.55 3.71 -20.46
N PRO A 190 -21.26 4.42 -19.55
CA PRO A 190 -22.17 3.81 -18.58
C PRO A 190 -23.30 2.98 -19.20
N TYR A 191 -23.80 3.39 -20.37
CA TYR A 191 -24.80 2.67 -21.15
C TYR A 191 -24.22 1.77 -22.24
N GLY A 192 -22.88 1.65 -22.32
CA GLY A 192 -22.21 0.90 -23.38
C GLY A 192 -22.22 1.57 -24.75
N ASN A 193 -22.47 2.87 -24.82
CA ASN A 193 -22.45 3.64 -26.06
C ASN A 193 -21.02 4.08 -26.41
N TRP A 194 -20.22 3.14 -26.89
CA TRP A 194 -18.85 3.37 -27.33
C TRP A 194 -18.74 4.11 -28.68
N ASN A 195 -19.84 4.39 -29.35
CA ASN A 195 -19.82 5.15 -30.60
C ASN A 195 -19.76 6.68 -30.40
N ASP A 196 -20.06 7.16 -29.20
CA ASP A 196 -19.80 8.55 -28.84
C ASP A 196 -18.33 8.72 -28.48
N GLN A 197 -17.62 9.55 -29.23
CA GLN A 197 -16.19 9.75 -29.08
C GLN A 197 -15.83 10.27 -27.67
N ARG A 198 -16.69 11.10 -27.07
CA ARG A 198 -16.48 11.62 -25.71
C ARG A 198 -16.53 10.52 -24.65
N LEU A 199 -17.30 9.46 -24.91
CA LEU A 199 -17.34 8.27 -24.04
C LEU A 199 -16.21 7.28 -24.39
N GLN A 200 -15.83 7.22 -25.67
CA GLN A 200 -14.69 6.41 -26.11
C GLN A 200 -13.38 6.88 -25.48
N ASP A 201 -13.20 8.20 -25.36
CA ASP A 201 -11.99 8.83 -24.82
C ASP A 201 -12.18 9.39 -23.40
N GLY A 202 -13.29 9.07 -22.74
CA GLY A 202 -13.73 9.68 -21.46
C GLY A 202 -13.14 9.04 -20.20
N CYS A 203 -11.96 8.41 -20.25
CA CYS A 203 -11.38 7.73 -19.09
C CYS A 203 -10.90 8.72 -18.01
N GLU A 204 -10.43 9.91 -18.38
CA GLU A 204 -10.04 10.99 -17.48
C GLU A 204 -11.25 11.53 -16.70
N GLU A 205 -12.33 11.86 -17.43
CA GLU A 205 -13.55 12.41 -16.83
C GLU A 205 -14.24 11.38 -15.92
N ALA A 206 -14.29 10.11 -16.34
CA ALA A 206 -14.86 9.04 -15.53
C ALA A 206 -14.05 8.79 -14.26
N SER A 207 -12.72 8.78 -14.37
CA SER A 207 -11.82 8.62 -13.21
C SER A 207 -11.93 9.81 -12.27
N ALA A 208 -12.01 11.03 -12.81
CA ALA A 208 -12.21 12.23 -12.00
C ALA A 208 -13.58 12.23 -11.32
N LEU A 209 -14.65 11.85 -12.01
CA LEU A 209 -15.98 11.73 -11.43
C LEU A 209 -15.99 10.76 -10.25
N MET A 210 -15.41 9.56 -10.41
CA MET A 210 -15.27 8.59 -9.32
C MET A 210 -14.53 9.18 -8.12
N ALA A 211 -13.43 9.90 -8.38
CA ALA A 211 -12.63 10.55 -7.35
C ALA A 211 -13.42 11.64 -6.61
N ILE A 212 -14.12 12.51 -7.33
CA ILE A 212 -14.93 13.59 -6.74
C ILE A 212 -16.07 13.02 -5.91
N LYS A 213 -16.80 12.02 -6.41
CA LYS A 213 -17.87 11.36 -5.64
C LYS A 213 -17.35 10.70 -4.38
N TRP A 214 -16.16 10.11 -4.43
CA TRP A 214 -15.50 9.59 -3.23
C TRP A 214 -15.19 10.69 -2.20
N THR A 215 -14.70 11.86 -2.63
CA THR A 215 -14.44 12.97 -1.68
C THR A 215 -15.71 13.46 -0.99
N GLN A 216 -16.85 13.36 -1.67
CA GLN A 216 -18.19 13.69 -1.16
C GLN A 216 -18.79 12.55 -0.31
N SER A 217 -18.06 11.43 -0.12
CA SER A 217 -18.54 10.24 0.59
C SER A 217 -19.78 9.57 -0.06
N ILE A 218 -20.00 9.80 -1.34
CA ILE A 218 -21.02 9.15 -2.15
C ILE A 218 -20.60 7.71 -2.43
N LYS A 219 -21.51 6.75 -2.27
CA LYS A 219 -21.20 5.32 -2.34
C LYS A 219 -21.46 4.69 -3.71
N SER A 220 -22.28 5.31 -4.53
CA SER A 220 -22.64 4.82 -5.88
C SER A 220 -22.90 5.98 -6.82
N ILE A 221 -22.66 5.77 -8.12
CA ILE A 221 -22.91 6.72 -9.19
C ILE A 221 -23.98 6.12 -10.09
N GLY A 222 -25.07 6.86 -10.33
CA GLY A 222 -26.11 6.42 -11.26
C GLY A 222 -25.63 6.47 -12.71
N GLN A 223 -26.08 5.55 -13.55
CA GLN A 223 -25.69 5.51 -14.98
C GLN A 223 -26.01 6.81 -15.71
N GLN A 224 -27.19 7.41 -15.45
CA GLN A 224 -27.59 8.69 -16.05
C GLN A 224 -26.65 9.81 -15.61
N GLU A 225 -26.43 9.96 -14.31
CA GLU A 225 -25.53 10.96 -13.74
C GLU A 225 -24.11 10.82 -14.32
N ALA A 226 -23.60 9.60 -14.39
CA ALA A 226 -22.28 9.33 -14.96
C ALA A 226 -22.19 9.77 -16.43
N ASN A 227 -23.15 9.34 -17.24
CA ASN A 227 -23.19 9.65 -18.66
C ASN A 227 -23.27 11.17 -18.91
N GLU A 228 -24.19 11.86 -18.23
CA GLU A 228 -24.36 13.30 -18.36
C GLU A 228 -23.12 14.08 -17.90
N THR A 229 -22.50 13.66 -16.79
CA THR A 229 -21.32 14.33 -16.25
C THR A 229 -20.09 14.16 -17.15
N ILE A 230 -19.84 12.94 -17.66
CA ILE A 230 -18.70 12.67 -18.54
C ILE A 230 -18.85 13.50 -19.84
N LEU A 231 -20.01 13.45 -20.49
CA LEU A 231 -20.28 14.22 -21.71
C LEU A 231 -20.14 15.73 -21.48
N ALA A 232 -20.71 16.25 -20.38
CA ALA A 232 -20.63 17.66 -20.05
C ALA A 232 -19.20 18.12 -19.73
N ALA A 233 -18.40 17.28 -19.08
CA ALA A 233 -16.99 17.57 -18.81
C ALA A 233 -16.19 17.64 -20.11
N SER A 234 -16.32 16.66 -21.00
CA SER A 234 -15.66 16.65 -22.31
C SER A 234 -16.05 17.88 -23.15
N ASP A 235 -17.35 18.23 -23.20
CA ASP A 235 -17.83 19.43 -23.92
C ASP A 235 -17.29 20.73 -23.31
N TYR A 236 -17.16 20.79 -21.97
CA TYR A 236 -16.58 21.93 -21.28
C TYR A 236 -15.10 22.10 -21.61
N LEU A 237 -14.34 21.00 -21.57
CA LEU A 237 -12.92 21.00 -21.85
C LEU A 237 -12.64 21.41 -23.30
N LEU A 238 -13.36 20.82 -24.26
CA LEU A 238 -13.26 21.19 -25.65
C LEU A 238 -13.55 22.68 -25.88
N LYS A 239 -14.62 23.20 -25.26
CA LYS A 239 -15.02 24.60 -25.41
C LYS A 239 -13.98 25.57 -24.81
N LYS A 240 -13.41 25.23 -23.66
CA LYS A 240 -12.57 26.14 -22.90
C LYS A 240 -11.08 26.05 -23.27
N TYR A 241 -10.60 24.83 -23.51
CA TYR A 241 -9.18 24.54 -23.72
C TYR A 241 -8.86 24.08 -25.14
N GLY A 242 -9.88 23.76 -25.95
CA GLY A 242 -9.71 23.31 -27.34
C GLY A 242 -9.43 21.83 -27.51
N GLU A 243 -9.30 21.08 -26.41
CA GLU A 243 -9.11 19.64 -26.42
C GLU A 243 -9.69 19.00 -25.13
N TYR A 244 -10.12 17.74 -25.21
CA TYR A 244 -10.64 16.94 -24.11
C TYR A 244 -10.04 15.53 -24.07
N ARG A 245 -9.36 15.11 -25.14
CA ARG A 245 -8.82 13.75 -25.33
C ARG A 245 -7.37 13.67 -24.86
N ASP A 246 -7.00 12.53 -24.27
CA ASP A 246 -5.63 12.24 -23.92
C ASP A 246 -4.97 13.40 -23.13
N ILE A 247 -5.56 13.76 -21.98
CA ILE A 247 -5.11 14.93 -21.21
C ILE A 247 -3.96 14.56 -20.27
N THR A 248 -2.87 15.35 -20.26
CA THR A 248 -1.77 15.12 -19.31
C THR A 248 -2.28 15.12 -17.86
N ALA A 249 -1.59 14.41 -16.98
CA ALA A 249 -1.91 14.45 -15.54
C ALA A 249 -1.90 15.88 -14.98
N ALA A 250 -1.03 16.77 -15.48
CA ALA A 250 -0.97 18.18 -15.07
C ALA A 250 -2.20 18.97 -15.50
N ASP A 251 -2.62 18.78 -16.77
CA ASP A 251 -3.80 19.44 -17.30
C ASP A 251 -5.07 18.86 -16.65
N ALA A 252 -5.14 17.56 -16.42
CA ALA A 252 -6.25 16.94 -15.71
C ALA A 252 -6.42 17.54 -14.29
N VAL A 253 -5.32 17.75 -13.54
CA VAL A 253 -5.36 18.44 -12.24
C VAL A 253 -5.97 19.84 -12.37
N ASN A 254 -5.55 20.61 -13.38
CA ASN A 254 -5.97 22.01 -13.51
C ASN A 254 -7.34 22.13 -14.18
N TRP A 255 -7.60 21.40 -15.27
CA TRP A 255 -8.79 21.57 -16.10
C TRP A 255 -9.99 20.79 -15.57
N ILE A 256 -9.77 19.51 -15.18
CA ILE A 256 -10.89 18.67 -14.73
C ILE A 256 -11.15 18.90 -13.24
N TYR A 257 -10.13 18.69 -12.38
CA TYR A 257 -10.38 18.75 -10.94
C TYR A 257 -10.59 20.17 -10.45
N LYS A 258 -9.64 21.10 -10.70
CA LYS A 258 -9.69 22.46 -10.12
C LYS A 258 -10.70 23.35 -10.81
N ASP A 259 -10.79 23.27 -12.11
CA ASP A 259 -11.65 24.18 -12.89
C ASP A 259 -13.06 23.63 -13.09
N TYR A 260 -13.22 22.47 -13.71
CA TYR A 260 -14.55 21.91 -13.97
C TYR A 260 -15.27 21.48 -12.68
N PHE A 261 -14.62 20.68 -11.83
CA PHE A 261 -15.21 20.22 -10.56
C PHE A 261 -15.02 21.19 -9.39
N ASN A 262 -14.27 22.28 -9.55
CA ASN A 262 -13.93 23.25 -8.50
C ASN A 262 -13.36 22.57 -7.24
N TYR A 263 -12.49 21.57 -7.42
CA TYR A 263 -11.91 20.80 -6.31
C TYR A 263 -10.43 21.08 -6.15
N GLN A 264 -10.03 21.58 -4.96
CA GLN A 264 -8.66 22.08 -4.72
C GLN A 264 -7.75 21.09 -3.99
N LYS A 265 -8.31 20.02 -3.34
CA LYS A 265 -7.51 19.02 -2.63
C LYS A 265 -7.03 17.92 -3.60
N VAL A 266 -6.26 18.35 -4.57
CA VAL A 266 -5.68 17.54 -5.64
C VAL A 266 -4.29 18.06 -5.98
N SER A 267 -3.35 17.16 -6.28
CA SER A 267 -1.99 17.54 -6.70
C SER A 267 -1.41 16.55 -7.70
N LEU A 268 -0.52 17.05 -8.55
CA LEU A 268 0.36 16.24 -9.39
C LEU A 268 1.58 15.79 -8.57
N LYS A 269 1.93 14.52 -8.65
CA LYS A 269 3.21 13.98 -8.16
C LYS A 269 3.96 13.36 -9.33
N GLN A 270 5.18 13.84 -9.58
CA GLN A 270 5.98 13.47 -10.74
C GLN A 270 7.09 12.50 -10.35
N GLY A 271 7.49 11.64 -11.30
CA GLY A 271 8.62 10.74 -11.14
C GLY A 271 8.47 9.77 -9.98
N VAL A 272 7.27 9.24 -9.77
CA VAL A 272 6.95 8.38 -8.61
C VAL A 272 7.56 6.99 -8.73
N SER A 273 7.80 6.38 -7.57
CA SER A 273 8.02 4.95 -7.39
C SER A 273 6.70 4.22 -7.07
N ARG A 274 6.73 2.89 -7.12
CA ARG A 274 5.62 2.04 -6.69
C ARG A 274 5.29 2.28 -5.19
N GLU A 275 6.32 2.43 -4.39
CA GLU A 275 6.24 2.69 -2.96
C GLU A 275 5.59 4.05 -2.64
N ASP A 276 5.77 5.04 -3.49
CA ASP A 276 5.08 6.33 -3.38
C ASP A 276 3.56 6.18 -3.51
N ILE A 277 3.09 5.35 -4.45
CA ILE A 277 1.66 5.06 -4.63
C ILE A 277 1.10 4.38 -3.37
N ILE A 278 1.80 3.35 -2.88
CA ILE A 278 1.42 2.64 -1.65
C ILE A 278 1.39 3.60 -0.45
N ALA A 279 2.36 4.51 -0.36
CA ALA A 279 2.41 5.51 0.71
C ALA A 279 1.22 6.48 0.68
N GLU A 280 0.75 6.89 -0.50
CA GLU A 280 -0.44 7.73 -0.61
C GLU A 280 -1.72 6.98 -0.21
N LEU A 281 -1.86 5.73 -0.63
CA LEU A 281 -2.98 4.88 -0.20
C LEU A 281 -3.00 4.67 1.33
N LYS A 282 -1.83 4.51 1.97
CA LYS A 282 -1.70 4.42 3.45
C LYS A 282 -2.15 5.70 4.17
N LYS A 283 -2.05 6.86 3.53
CA LYS A 283 -2.57 8.14 4.04
C LYS A 283 -4.08 8.30 3.80
N ALA A 284 -4.74 7.26 3.28
CA ALA A 284 -6.12 7.28 2.82
C ALA A 284 -6.37 8.27 1.65
N ASN A 285 -5.36 8.55 0.83
CA ASN A 285 -5.49 9.26 -0.43
C ASN A 285 -5.75 8.27 -1.55
N ILE A 286 -6.55 8.63 -2.54
CA ILE A 286 -6.67 7.88 -3.80
C ILE A 286 -5.69 8.42 -4.84
N VAL A 287 -5.31 7.56 -5.77
CA VAL A 287 -4.42 7.90 -6.86
C VAL A 287 -5.14 7.71 -8.17
N VAL A 288 -5.06 8.70 -9.06
CA VAL A 288 -5.49 8.58 -10.45
C VAL A 288 -4.25 8.64 -11.32
N ALA A 289 -4.12 7.67 -12.22
CA ALA A 289 -2.89 7.52 -12.97
C ALA A 289 -3.13 7.29 -14.46
N PRO A 290 -2.40 8.04 -15.34
CA PRO A 290 -2.35 7.75 -16.76
C PRO A 290 -1.56 6.47 -17.01
N MET A 291 -2.06 5.64 -17.93
CA MET A 291 -1.60 4.29 -18.18
C MET A 291 -1.41 4.03 -19.68
N ASN A 292 -0.59 3.04 -19.98
CA ASN A 292 -0.68 2.32 -21.24
C ASN A 292 -1.59 1.10 -21.05
N GLY A 293 -2.80 1.14 -21.60
CA GLY A 293 -3.77 0.06 -21.47
C GLY A 293 -3.37 -1.23 -22.18
N GLN A 294 -2.53 -1.14 -23.23
CA GLN A 294 -1.96 -2.34 -23.88
C GLN A 294 -1.01 -3.07 -22.94
N VAL A 295 -0.19 -2.34 -22.17
CA VAL A 295 0.71 -2.93 -21.16
C VAL A 295 -0.08 -3.50 -19.99
N LEU A 296 -1.20 -2.88 -19.59
CA LEU A 296 -2.09 -3.43 -18.56
C LEU A 296 -2.66 -4.79 -18.95
N GLY A 297 -2.90 -5.02 -20.25
CA GLY A 297 -3.36 -6.30 -20.76
C GLY A 297 -4.71 -6.75 -20.18
N ASN A 298 -5.61 -5.81 -19.87
CA ASN A 298 -6.92 -6.13 -19.31
C ASN A 298 -7.73 -6.95 -20.33
N PRO A 299 -8.15 -8.19 -20.00
CA PRO A 299 -8.84 -9.07 -20.93
C PRO A 299 -10.23 -8.57 -21.37
N TYR A 300 -10.75 -7.55 -20.70
CA TYR A 300 -12.03 -6.92 -21.04
C TYR A 300 -11.87 -5.73 -22.01
N PHE A 301 -10.66 -5.35 -22.35
CA PHE A 301 -10.43 -4.36 -23.40
C PHE A 301 -10.56 -4.98 -24.79
N THR A 302 -11.01 -4.20 -25.73
CA THR A 302 -10.92 -4.58 -27.16
C THR A 302 -9.43 -4.67 -27.54
N PRO A 303 -8.94 -5.83 -28.01
CA PRO A 303 -7.53 -5.97 -28.35
C PRO A 303 -7.07 -4.98 -29.43
N PRO A 304 -5.84 -4.42 -29.29
CA PRO A 304 -4.81 -4.71 -28.29
C PRO A 304 -4.98 -3.94 -26.97
N GLY A 305 -6.04 -3.20 -26.77
CA GLY A 305 -6.27 -2.26 -25.68
C GLY A 305 -5.89 -0.82 -26.06
N PRO A 306 -6.35 0.17 -25.28
CA PRO A 306 -6.05 1.57 -25.53
C PRO A 306 -4.55 1.85 -25.26
N GLU A 307 -3.92 2.65 -26.10
CA GLU A 307 -2.55 3.11 -25.85
C GLU A 307 -2.51 4.12 -24.71
N HIS A 308 -3.47 5.05 -24.68
CA HIS A 308 -3.69 6.02 -23.61
C HIS A 308 -4.92 5.59 -22.80
N HIS A 309 -4.75 5.59 -21.48
CA HIS A 309 -5.80 5.20 -20.55
C HIS A 309 -5.59 5.86 -19.19
N VAL A 310 -6.67 6.01 -18.41
CA VAL A 310 -6.62 6.51 -17.04
C VAL A 310 -7.50 5.65 -16.15
N LEU A 311 -7.01 5.34 -14.96
CA LEU A 311 -7.76 4.59 -13.96
C LEU A 311 -7.54 5.12 -12.53
N VAL A 312 -8.41 4.70 -11.62
CA VAL A 312 -8.30 5.03 -10.19
C VAL A 312 -7.70 3.86 -9.44
N ILE A 313 -6.58 4.10 -8.75
CA ILE A 313 -5.99 3.17 -7.78
C ILE A 313 -6.59 3.51 -6.42
N ARG A 314 -7.38 2.59 -5.89
CA ARG A 314 -8.16 2.77 -4.66
C ARG A 314 -7.71 1.87 -3.52
N GLY A 315 -6.74 1.01 -3.77
CA GLY A 315 -6.26 0.08 -2.76
C GLY A 315 -5.00 -0.66 -3.17
N TYR A 316 -4.44 -1.37 -2.20
CA TYR A 316 -3.29 -2.23 -2.38
C TYR A 316 -3.38 -3.43 -1.45
N ASP A 317 -3.23 -4.61 -2.01
CA ASP A 317 -3.16 -5.88 -1.28
C ASP A 317 -1.69 -6.28 -1.17
N SER A 318 -1.11 -6.08 0.01
CA SER A 318 0.31 -6.37 0.23
C SER A 318 0.64 -7.88 0.27
N VAL A 319 -0.38 -8.70 0.44
CA VAL A 319 -0.22 -10.17 0.48
C VAL A 319 -0.10 -10.72 -0.93
N LYS A 320 -0.97 -10.25 -1.84
CA LYS A 320 -0.97 -10.65 -3.24
C LYS A 320 -0.05 -9.80 -4.11
N ASP A 321 0.47 -8.69 -3.56
CA ASP A 321 1.22 -7.66 -4.27
C ASP A 321 0.43 -7.10 -5.46
N GLU A 322 -0.87 -6.78 -5.24
CA GLU A 322 -1.78 -6.28 -6.24
C GLU A 322 -2.31 -4.88 -5.89
N PHE A 323 -2.37 -4.00 -6.87
CA PHE A 323 -3.19 -2.81 -6.76
C PHE A 323 -4.66 -3.13 -7.04
N ILE A 324 -5.56 -2.53 -6.24
CA ILE A 324 -7.00 -2.62 -6.40
C ILE A 324 -7.47 -1.32 -7.04
N THR A 325 -8.13 -1.45 -8.19
CA THR A 325 -8.46 -0.29 -9.04
C THR A 325 -9.96 -0.20 -9.31
N ASN A 326 -10.39 0.99 -9.74
CA ASN A 326 -11.58 1.18 -10.54
C ASN A 326 -11.12 1.59 -11.94
N ASP A 327 -11.31 0.70 -12.90
CA ASP A 327 -10.90 0.85 -14.30
C ASP A 327 -12.11 1.22 -15.16
N PRO A 328 -12.25 2.49 -15.63
CA PRO A 328 -13.43 2.92 -16.37
C PRO A 328 -13.52 2.37 -17.79
N GLY A 329 -12.44 1.82 -18.35
CA GLY A 329 -12.40 1.29 -19.72
C GLY A 329 -13.24 0.03 -19.94
N THR A 330 -13.88 -0.48 -18.90
CA THR A 330 -14.74 -1.67 -18.96
C THR A 330 -15.81 -1.65 -17.87
N LYS A 331 -16.97 -2.26 -18.15
CA LYS A 331 -18.02 -2.48 -17.13
C LYS A 331 -17.59 -3.44 -15.99
N HIS A 332 -16.51 -4.18 -16.18
CA HIS A 332 -15.93 -5.12 -15.22
C HIS A 332 -14.76 -4.52 -14.43
N GLY A 333 -14.60 -3.20 -14.44
CA GLY A 333 -13.47 -2.51 -13.87
C GLY A 333 -13.59 -2.18 -12.38
N GLU A 334 -14.74 -2.39 -11.75
CA GLU A 334 -14.88 -2.20 -10.30
C GLU A 334 -14.06 -3.22 -9.53
N LEU A 335 -13.22 -2.72 -8.58
CA LEU A 335 -12.36 -3.57 -7.76
C LEU A 335 -11.41 -4.46 -8.58
N TYR A 336 -11.14 -4.08 -9.83
CA TYR A 336 -10.25 -4.86 -10.67
C TYR A 336 -8.83 -4.85 -10.11
N ARG A 337 -8.17 -6.00 -10.15
CA ARG A 337 -6.86 -6.21 -9.53
C ARG A 337 -5.81 -6.38 -10.60
N TYR A 338 -4.73 -5.63 -10.46
CA TYR A 338 -3.53 -5.76 -11.28
C TYR A 338 -2.34 -6.11 -10.40
N ASP A 339 -1.46 -7.00 -10.87
CA ASP A 339 -0.13 -7.16 -10.30
C ASP A 339 0.53 -5.78 -10.14
N SER A 340 1.14 -5.51 -9.00
CA SER A 340 1.61 -4.17 -8.66
C SER A 340 2.77 -3.71 -9.55
N THR A 341 3.62 -4.63 -9.98
CA THR A 341 4.73 -4.35 -10.90
C THR A 341 4.22 -4.11 -12.31
N LEU A 342 3.26 -4.93 -12.78
CA LEU A 342 2.62 -4.74 -14.08
C LEU A 342 1.95 -3.37 -14.18
N LEU A 343 1.12 -3.01 -13.19
CA LEU A 343 0.43 -1.72 -13.17
C LEU A 343 1.43 -0.57 -13.11
N PHE A 344 2.44 -0.64 -12.24
CA PHE A 344 3.46 0.39 -12.15
C PHE A 344 4.23 0.55 -13.47
N ASN A 345 4.55 -0.54 -14.16
CA ASN A 345 5.20 -0.49 -15.47
C ASN A 345 4.31 0.15 -16.54
N ALA A 346 2.99 -0.03 -16.44
CA ALA A 346 2.01 0.56 -17.34
C ALA A 346 1.80 2.06 -17.13
N ILE A 347 2.15 2.64 -15.96
CA ILE A 347 2.02 4.09 -15.73
C ILE A 347 2.81 4.85 -16.78
N ARG A 348 2.13 5.78 -17.47
CA ARG A 348 2.70 6.58 -18.55
C ARG A 348 1.93 7.89 -18.68
N ASN A 349 2.53 8.99 -18.26
CA ASN A 349 1.99 10.32 -18.56
C ASN A 349 2.28 10.65 -20.02
N TYR A 350 1.25 11.05 -20.75
CA TYR A 350 1.28 11.38 -22.18
C TYR A 350 0.98 12.87 -22.40
N PRO A 351 1.35 13.45 -23.54
CA PRO A 351 1.00 14.85 -23.87
C PRO A 351 -0.50 15.02 -24.01
N THR A 352 -1.01 16.24 -23.74
CA THR A 352 -2.38 16.60 -24.07
C THR A 352 -2.55 16.69 -25.58
N GLY A 353 -3.55 16.01 -26.11
CA GLY A 353 -3.87 15.94 -27.54
C GLY A 353 -4.03 14.51 -28.02
N TYR A 354 -5.00 14.29 -28.89
CA TYR A 354 -5.39 12.95 -29.34
C TYR A 354 -4.22 12.18 -29.98
N GLN A 355 -3.79 11.12 -29.32
CA GLN A 355 -2.70 10.23 -29.76
C GLN A 355 -1.38 10.95 -30.07
N GLU A 356 -1.11 12.05 -29.39
CA GLU A 356 0.16 12.75 -29.55
C GLU A 356 1.34 11.86 -29.15
N SER A 357 2.33 11.76 -30.03
CA SER A 357 3.50 10.93 -29.80
C SER A 357 4.44 11.53 -28.78
N PHE A 358 5.09 10.68 -27.97
CA PHE A 358 6.10 11.11 -27.00
C PHE A 358 7.22 10.08 -26.86
N ASN A 359 8.44 10.58 -26.60
CA ASN A 359 9.66 9.75 -26.54
C ASN A 359 10.12 9.43 -25.10
N THR A 360 9.50 10.06 -24.09
CA THR A 360 9.92 9.93 -22.70
C THR A 360 8.78 9.42 -21.83
N ILE A 361 8.99 8.27 -21.21
CA ILE A 361 8.04 7.72 -20.24
C ILE A 361 8.21 8.47 -18.91
N LYS A 362 7.16 9.16 -18.47
CA LYS A 362 7.09 9.82 -17.18
C LYS A 362 6.12 9.07 -16.27
N LYS A 363 6.56 8.76 -15.07
CA LYS A 363 5.75 8.12 -14.01
C LYS A 363 5.10 9.19 -13.15
N ASP A 364 4.11 9.88 -13.71
CA ASP A 364 3.39 10.96 -13.02
C ASP A 364 2.00 10.47 -12.62
N ILE A 365 1.52 10.88 -11.45
CA ILE A 365 0.24 10.50 -10.89
C ILE A 365 -0.49 11.71 -10.32
N ILE A 366 -1.81 11.59 -10.19
CA ILE A 366 -2.67 12.57 -9.53
C ILE A 366 -3.06 12.01 -8.16
N ILE A 367 -2.84 12.79 -7.11
CA ILE A 367 -3.21 12.44 -5.73
C ILE A 367 -4.43 13.26 -5.33
N ILE A 368 -5.46 12.59 -4.80
CA ILE A 368 -6.69 13.21 -4.32
C ILE A 368 -6.90 12.81 -2.85
N TRP A 369 -7.23 13.80 -2.01
CA TRP A 369 -7.51 13.60 -0.58
C TRP A 369 -8.79 14.31 -0.14
N LYS A 370 -9.35 13.90 1.00
CA LYS A 370 -10.56 14.50 1.61
C LYS A 370 -10.26 15.69 2.48
#